data_cc3d00482f779b195bce410a31025b90
#
_entry.id   cc3d00482f779b195bce410a31025b90
#
_cell.length_a   1.000
_cell.length_b   1.000
_cell.length_c   1.000
_cell.angle_alpha   90.00
_cell.angle_beta   90.00
_cell.angle_gamma   90.00
#
_symmetry.space_group_name_H-M   'P 1'
#
loop_
_entity.id
_entity.type
_entity.pdbx_description
1 polymer ?
#
loop_
_entity_poly.entity_id
_entity_poly.type
_entity_poly.pdbx_seq_one_letter_code
_entity_poly.pdbx_strand_id
1 'polypeptide(L)'
;MAVLVGTVKAFASASAVQTLSVSAQPTVAIEKNSASVETGEINPETGTHSGLSASFNLQTNGTDDDYIFIVGSKITSYGNEEVSAYSNDGQYLLFGRYGEEEYLPKAEAIENAKAGGNNNANVIAYPISSMEITSPMTIHFDASQDTGENTVGCYVVKVNGATEGTLKQTIGGTPLQNTYSVGQDMAGSYKAVVYFTAISK
;
A
#
# COMPACT_ATOMS: atom_id res chain seq x y z
N MET A 1 36.16 88.15 -10.15
CA MET A 1 35.68 87.07 -9.34
C MET A 1 34.85 86.13 -10.23
N ALA A 2 35.44 85.05 -10.69
CA ALA A 2 34.77 84.14 -11.59
C ALA A 2 34.16 82.96 -10.77
N VAL A 3 32.86 82.86 -10.80
CA VAL A 3 32.14 81.74 -10.18
C VAL A 3 32.16 80.53 -11.11
N LEU A 4 32.89 79.51 -10.70
CA LEU A 4 32.92 78.24 -11.42
C LEU A 4 31.66 77.44 -11.00
N VAL A 5 30.65 77.39 -11.88
CA VAL A 5 29.49 76.53 -11.70
C VAL A 5 29.87 75.16 -12.18
N GLY A 6 30.22 74.29 -11.22
CA GLY A 6 30.44 72.87 -11.51
C GLY A 6 29.11 72.16 -11.78
N THR A 7 28.91 71.67 -12.96
CA THR A 7 27.78 70.78 -13.28
C THR A 7 28.02 69.42 -12.67
N VAL A 8 27.24 69.09 -11.63
CA VAL A 8 27.17 67.73 -11.08
C VAL A 8 26.43 66.88 -12.10
N LYS A 9 27.13 65.98 -12.78
CA LYS A 9 26.48 64.93 -13.57
C LYS A 9 25.86 63.92 -12.59
N ALA A 10 24.56 63.97 -12.48
CA ALA A 10 23.85 62.89 -11.85
C ALA A 10 23.91 61.67 -12.75
N PHE A 11 24.58 60.60 -12.27
CA PHE A 11 24.52 59.30 -12.92
C PHE A 11 23.21 58.66 -12.48
N ALA A 12 22.27 58.58 -13.42
CA ALA A 12 21.09 57.75 -13.23
C ALA A 12 21.51 56.26 -13.32
N SER A 13 21.40 55.52 -12.28
CA SER A 13 21.54 54.05 -12.34
C SER A 13 20.23 53.45 -12.82
N ALA A 14 20.27 52.74 -13.96
CA ALA A 14 19.15 51.94 -14.41
C ALA A 14 19.45 50.47 -14.08
N SER A 15 18.51 49.78 -13.49
CA SER A 15 18.56 48.35 -13.27
C SER A 15 17.38 47.69 -14.01
N ALA A 16 17.62 46.56 -14.66
CA ALA A 16 16.60 45.74 -15.27
C ALA A 16 16.63 44.36 -14.59
N VAL A 17 15.47 43.86 -14.26
CA VAL A 17 15.29 42.50 -13.69
C VAL A 17 14.54 41.68 -14.69
N GLN A 18 15.10 40.53 -15.02
CA GLN A 18 14.43 39.51 -15.83
C GLN A 18 14.28 38.26 -14.97
N THR A 19 13.04 37.77 -14.83
CA THR A 19 12.77 36.50 -14.17
C THR A 19 12.79 35.39 -15.20
N LEU A 20 13.57 34.35 -14.92
CA LEU A 20 13.58 33.09 -15.68
C LEU A 20 12.92 32.04 -14.79
N SER A 21 11.97 31.31 -15.34
CA SER A 21 11.27 30.25 -14.60
C SER A 21 11.30 28.95 -15.42
N VAL A 22 11.46 27.84 -14.70
CA VAL A 22 11.36 26.48 -15.24
C VAL A 22 10.41 25.72 -14.33
N SER A 23 9.47 24.98 -14.90
CA SER A 23 8.55 24.10 -14.17
C SER A 23 8.88 22.64 -14.45
N ALA A 24 8.87 21.82 -13.39
CA ALA A 24 8.90 20.37 -13.50
C ALA A 24 7.49 19.82 -13.21
N GLN A 25 7.08 18.84 -14.02
CA GLN A 25 5.82 18.15 -13.78
C GLN A 25 6.00 17.08 -12.69
N PRO A 26 4.97 16.80 -11.86
CA PRO A 26 4.98 15.68 -10.95
C PRO A 26 5.12 14.36 -11.70
N THR A 27 5.96 13.48 -11.18
CA THR A 27 6.18 12.14 -11.72
C THR A 27 6.20 11.13 -10.58
N VAL A 28 5.76 9.92 -10.87
CA VAL A 28 5.78 8.82 -9.91
C VAL A 28 6.18 7.52 -10.62
N ALA A 29 6.99 6.72 -9.96
CA ALA A 29 7.30 5.36 -10.35
C ALA A 29 7.13 4.43 -9.15
N ILE A 30 6.51 3.29 -9.37
CA ILE A 30 6.35 2.22 -8.38
C ILE A 30 6.87 0.94 -9.01
N GLU A 31 7.76 0.26 -8.31
CA GLU A 31 8.33 -1.01 -8.74
C GLU A 31 8.20 -2.06 -7.63
N LYS A 32 7.96 -3.30 -8.03
CA LYS A 32 8.07 -4.42 -7.10
C LYS A 32 9.54 -4.66 -6.76
N ASN A 33 9.81 -4.82 -5.48
CA ASN A 33 11.14 -5.15 -4.97
C ASN A 33 11.24 -6.61 -4.49
N SER A 34 10.15 -7.36 -4.60
CA SER A 34 10.08 -8.80 -4.28
C SER A 34 9.67 -9.61 -5.50
N ALA A 35 9.75 -10.93 -5.37
CA ALA A 35 9.24 -11.84 -6.39
C ALA A 35 7.76 -11.57 -6.67
N SER A 36 7.31 -11.86 -7.90
CA SER A 36 5.90 -11.67 -8.29
C SER A 36 4.96 -12.60 -7.51
N VAL A 37 5.48 -13.73 -7.07
CA VAL A 37 4.77 -14.72 -6.26
C VAL A 37 5.75 -15.19 -5.18
N GLU A 38 5.34 -15.08 -3.93
CA GLU A 38 5.98 -15.73 -2.81
C GLU A 38 5.08 -16.84 -2.30
N THR A 39 5.67 -17.96 -1.96
CA THR A 39 4.97 -19.13 -1.44
C THR A 39 5.56 -19.54 -0.11
N GLY A 40 4.70 -19.96 0.82
CA GLY A 40 5.09 -20.54 2.09
C GLY A 40 4.23 -21.78 2.36
N GLU A 41 4.70 -22.61 3.26
CA GLU A 41 3.98 -23.79 3.70
C GLU A 41 3.34 -23.55 5.06
N ILE A 42 2.08 -23.96 5.19
CA ILE A 42 1.35 -23.93 6.44
C ILE A 42 1.73 -25.17 7.25
N ASN A 43 2.13 -24.99 8.50
CA ASN A 43 2.31 -26.11 9.41
C ASN A 43 0.97 -26.80 9.64
N PRO A 44 0.81 -28.11 9.30
CA PRO A 44 -0.47 -28.79 9.34
C PRO A 44 -1.00 -29.02 10.77
N GLU A 45 -0.17 -28.87 11.80
CA GLU A 45 -0.56 -29.06 13.20
C GLU A 45 -1.05 -27.77 13.85
N THR A 46 -0.43 -26.65 13.51
CA THR A 46 -0.65 -25.36 14.19
C THR A 46 -1.29 -24.29 13.32
N GLY A 47 -1.33 -24.50 12.00
CA GLY A 47 -1.76 -23.49 11.05
C GLY A 47 -0.77 -22.34 10.82
N THR A 48 0.38 -22.35 11.50
CA THR A 48 1.39 -21.29 11.34
C THR A 48 2.15 -21.41 10.04
N HIS A 49 2.66 -20.30 9.52
CA HIS A 49 3.62 -20.32 8.43
C HIS A 49 4.79 -19.34 8.66
N SER A 50 5.86 -19.52 7.88
CA SER A 50 7.15 -18.87 8.06
C SER A 50 7.21 -17.39 7.65
N GLY A 51 6.13 -16.80 7.28
CA GLY A 51 6.09 -15.41 6.82
C GLY A 51 6.36 -15.27 5.32
N LEU A 52 5.54 -14.44 4.70
CA LEU A 52 5.66 -13.98 3.32
C LEU A 52 5.89 -12.48 3.35
N SER A 53 6.51 -11.93 2.31
CA SER A 53 6.70 -10.49 2.23
C SER A 53 6.28 -9.93 0.88
N ALA A 54 5.66 -8.74 0.91
CA ALA A 54 5.45 -7.91 -0.25
C ALA A 54 6.30 -6.65 -0.11
N SER A 55 7.14 -6.36 -1.10
CA SER A 55 8.06 -5.23 -1.07
C SER A 55 7.96 -4.41 -2.34
N PHE A 56 7.92 -3.09 -2.18
CA PHE A 56 7.75 -2.13 -3.26
C PHE A 56 8.72 -0.97 -3.09
N ASN A 57 9.22 -0.46 -4.20
CA ASN A 57 9.97 0.79 -4.27
C ASN A 57 9.05 1.88 -4.81
N LEU A 58 9.14 3.05 -4.21
CA LEU A 58 8.47 4.27 -4.66
C LEU A 58 9.53 5.31 -5.00
N GLN A 59 9.37 5.95 -6.16
CA GLN A 59 10.11 7.15 -6.51
C GLN A 59 9.13 8.21 -7.02
N THR A 60 9.17 9.40 -6.43
CA THR A 60 8.34 10.52 -6.84
C THR A 60 9.03 11.86 -6.61
N ASN A 61 8.76 12.84 -7.47
CA ASN A 61 9.08 14.24 -7.26
C ASN A 61 7.82 15.06 -6.88
N GLY A 62 6.65 14.43 -6.83
CA GLY A 62 5.39 15.00 -6.36
C GLY A 62 5.28 14.98 -4.84
N THR A 63 4.18 15.53 -4.34
CA THR A 63 3.81 15.54 -2.94
C THR A 63 2.53 14.73 -2.72
N ASP A 64 2.10 14.56 -1.49
CA ASP A 64 0.81 13.96 -1.15
C ASP A 64 -0.39 14.80 -1.65
N ASP A 65 -0.15 16.04 -2.08
CA ASP A 65 -1.14 16.86 -2.76
C ASP A 65 -1.31 16.49 -4.24
N ASP A 66 -0.31 15.85 -4.85
CA ASP A 66 -0.35 15.41 -6.25
C ASP A 66 -0.90 13.98 -6.39
N TYR A 67 -0.61 13.11 -5.41
CA TYR A 67 -0.94 11.70 -5.42
C TYR A 67 -1.46 11.21 -4.07
N ILE A 68 -2.29 10.18 -4.11
CA ILE A 68 -2.61 9.32 -2.98
C ILE A 68 -1.90 7.99 -3.21
N PHE A 69 -1.05 7.58 -2.27
CA PHE A 69 -0.34 6.29 -2.32
C PHE A 69 -1.00 5.31 -1.37
N ILE A 70 -1.34 4.14 -1.87
CA ILE A 70 -2.04 3.12 -1.09
C ILE A 70 -1.44 1.74 -1.30
N VAL A 71 -1.44 0.94 -0.23
CA VAL A 71 -1.23 -0.50 -0.26
C VAL A 71 -2.58 -1.16 -0.09
N GLY A 72 -3.02 -1.80 -1.14
CA GLY A 72 -4.25 -2.57 -1.15
C GLY A 72 -3.98 -4.07 -1.13
N SER A 73 -5.01 -4.84 -0.83
CA SER A 73 -4.98 -6.28 -0.99
C SER A 73 -6.35 -6.80 -1.39
N LYS A 74 -6.36 -7.84 -2.19
CA LYS A 74 -7.59 -8.52 -2.61
C LYS A 74 -7.44 -10.04 -2.62
N ILE A 75 -8.57 -10.70 -2.42
CA ILE A 75 -8.74 -12.12 -2.68
C ILE A 75 -9.96 -12.33 -3.57
N THR A 76 -9.94 -13.42 -4.33
CA THR A 76 -11.07 -13.78 -5.16
C THR A 76 -12.13 -14.49 -4.30
N SER A 77 -13.37 -13.99 -4.34
CA SER A 77 -14.52 -14.62 -3.70
C SER A 77 -15.20 -15.63 -4.61
N TYR A 78 -16.16 -16.36 -4.04
CA TYR A 78 -17.02 -17.25 -4.82
C TYR A 78 -17.78 -16.44 -5.89
N GLY A 79 -17.75 -16.90 -7.14
CA GLY A 79 -18.29 -16.16 -8.28
C GLY A 79 -17.29 -15.23 -8.97
N ASN A 80 -16.00 -15.33 -8.63
CA ASN A 80 -14.89 -14.52 -9.16
C ASN A 80 -14.93 -13.03 -8.82
N GLU A 81 -15.67 -12.64 -7.80
CA GLU A 81 -15.61 -11.29 -7.27
C GLU A 81 -14.31 -11.09 -6.47
N GLU A 82 -13.62 -10.00 -6.73
CA GLU A 82 -12.46 -9.57 -5.96
C GLU A 82 -12.90 -8.66 -4.81
N VAL A 83 -12.46 -8.99 -3.61
CA VAL A 83 -12.77 -8.21 -2.40
C VAL A 83 -11.50 -7.91 -1.62
N SER A 84 -11.53 -6.83 -0.82
CA SER A 84 -10.41 -6.48 0.05
C SER A 84 -10.07 -7.61 1.00
N ALA A 85 -8.78 -7.92 1.09
CA ALA A 85 -8.24 -8.99 1.92
C ALA A 85 -7.72 -8.53 3.28
N TYR A 86 -7.77 -7.23 3.62
CA TYR A 86 -7.43 -6.78 4.96
C TYR A 86 -8.59 -6.99 5.93
N SER A 87 -8.26 -7.34 7.19
CA SER A 87 -9.23 -7.27 8.28
C SER A 87 -9.72 -5.84 8.50
N ASN A 88 -10.85 -5.67 9.18
CA ASN A 88 -11.45 -4.35 9.41
C ASN A 88 -10.57 -3.39 10.23
N ASP A 89 -9.67 -3.94 11.02
CA ASP A 89 -8.68 -3.19 11.82
C ASP A 89 -7.30 -3.09 11.14
N GLY A 90 -7.11 -3.71 9.97
CA GLY A 90 -5.85 -3.73 9.25
C GLY A 90 -4.74 -4.58 9.88
N GLN A 91 -5.02 -5.37 10.91
CA GLN A 91 -3.99 -6.15 11.58
C GLN A 91 -3.68 -7.49 10.92
N TYR A 92 -4.59 -7.97 10.10
CA TYR A 92 -4.49 -9.26 9.43
C TYR A 92 -4.67 -9.13 7.93
N LEU A 93 -3.96 -9.99 7.19
CA LEU A 93 -4.19 -10.23 5.77
C LEU A 93 -4.89 -11.58 5.62
N LEU A 94 -5.99 -11.57 4.87
CA LEU A 94 -6.80 -12.75 4.58
C LEU A 94 -6.29 -13.43 3.30
N PHE A 95 -6.23 -14.75 3.35
CA PHE A 95 -5.90 -15.60 2.21
C PHE A 95 -7.12 -16.45 1.89
N GLY A 96 -7.64 -16.29 0.67
CA GLY A 96 -8.72 -17.12 0.16
C GLY A 96 -8.19 -18.39 -0.47
N ARG A 97 -8.88 -19.51 -0.26
CA ARG A 97 -8.55 -20.76 -0.91
C ARG A 97 -8.75 -20.63 -2.42
N TYR A 98 -7.70 -20.91 -3.16
CA TYR A 98 -7.66 -20.80 -4.61
C TYR A 98 -7.76 -22.19 -5.26
N GLY A 99 -8.69 -22.37 -6.19
CA GLY A 99 -8.88 -23.66 -6.85
C GLY A 99 -10.16 -23.72 -7.65
N GLU A 100 -10.81 -24.88 -7.64
CA GLU A 100 -12.10 -25.11 -8.27
C GLU A 100 -13.18 -24.23 -7.61
N GLU A 101 -14.20 -23.82 -8.37
CA GLU A 101 -15.26 -22.89 -7.94
C GLU A 101 -15.91 -23.27 -6.59
N GLU A 102 -16.10 -24.55 -6.34
CA GLU A 102 -16.69 -25.07 -5.10
C GLU A 102 -15.86 -24.78 -3.84
N TYR A 103 -14.58 -24.45 -4.01
CA TYR A 103 -13.63 -24.19 -2.92
C TYR A 103 -13.26 -22.72 -2.76
N LEU A 104 -13.76 -21.85 -3.62
CA LEU A 104 -13.51 -20.42 -3.50
C LEU A 104 -14.24 -19.84 -2.27
N PRO A 105 -13.64 -18.88 -1.56
CA PRO A 105 -14.30 -18.24 -0.43
C PRO A 105 -15.54 -17.48 -0.89
N LYS A 106 -16.60 -17.52 -0.10
CA LYS A 106 -17.79 -16.70 -0.31
C LYS A 106 -17.58 -15.33 0.34
N ALA A 107 -18.21 -14.30 -0.21
CA ALA A 107 -18.17 -12.96 0.34
C ALA A 107 -18.54 -12.92 1.84
N GLU A 108 -19.57 -13.68 2.25
CA GLU A 108 -19.95 -13.83 3.66
C GLU A 108 -18.82 -14.37 4.55
N ALA A 109 -18.08 -15.38 4.07
CA ALA A 109 -16.94 -15.93 4.80
C ALA A 109 -15.80 -14.90 4.95
N ILE A 110 -15.58 -14.09 3.92
CA ILE A 110 -14.60 -13.01 3.94
C ILE A 110 -14.99 -11.94 4.97
N GLU A 111 -16.24 -11.49 4.97
CA GLU A 111 -16.71 -10.48 5.92
C GLU A 111 -16.64 -10.99 7.36
N ASN A 112 -16.97 -12.27 7.60
CA ASN A 112 -16.80 -12.88 8.92
C ASN A 112 -15.33 -12.92 9.33
N ALA A 113 -14.41 -13.30 8.45
CA ALA A 113 -12.99 -13.32 8.73
C ALA A 113 -12.43 -11.91 9.01
N LYS A 114 -12.86 -10.90 8.25
CA LYS A 114 -12.50 -9.50 8.50
C LYS A 114 -12.91 -9.01 9.87
N ALA A 115 -14.04 -9.47 10.37
CA ALA A 115 -14.54 -9.17 11.72
C ALA A 115 -13.92 -10.04 12.82
N GLY A 116 -13.00 -10.94 12.49
CA GLY A 116 -12.37 -11.87 13.45
C GLY A 116 -13.26 -13.06 13.83
N GLY A 117 -14.30 -13.34 13.04
CA GLY A 117 -15.21 -14.46 13.24
C GLY A 117 -14.71 -15.80 12.68
N ASN A 118 -15.40 -16.86 13.03
CA ASN A 118 -15.19 -18.18 12.43
C ASN A 118 -15.85 -18.24 11.06
N ASN A 119 -15.08 -18.58 10.04
CA ASN A 119 -15.60 -18.60 8.67
C ASN A 119 -15.43 -19.93 7.95
N ASN A 120 -14.85 -20.92 8.56
CA ASN A 120 -14.67 -22.27 8.01
C ASN A 120 -14.02 -22.39 6.62
N ALA A 121 -13.01 -23.21 6.54
CA ALA A 121 -12.52 -23.96 5.37
C ALA A 121 -11.96 -23.18 4.16
N ASN A 122 -12.29 -21.91 3.92
CA ASN A 122 -11.91 -21.25 2.67
C ASN A 122 -11.17 -19.91 2.83
N VAL A 123 -11.05 -19.39 4.04
CA VAL A 123 -10.32 -18.15 4.31
C VAL A 123 -9.49 -18.30 5.58
N ILE A 124 -8.21 -17.96 5.51
CA ILE A 124 -7.31 -17.96 6.65
C ILE A 124 -6.74 -16.54 6.81
N ALA A 125 -6.80 -15.98 8.01
CA ALA A 125 -6.25 -14.66 8.31
C ALA A 125 -4.92 -14.80 9.07
N TYR A 126 -3.85 -14.22 8.52
CA TYR A 126 -2.53 -14.16 9.14
C TYR A 126 -2.18 -12.74 9.57
N PRO A 127 -1.50 -12.57 10.71
CA PRO A 127 -1.10 -11.25 11.16
C PRO A 127 -0.12 -10.60 10.19
N ILE A 128 -0.22 -9.29 10.07
CA ILE A 128 0.81 -8.44 9.47
C ILE A 128 1.86 -8.25 10.55
N SER A 129 2.92 -9.05 10.49
CA SER A 129 3.94 -9.14 11.56
C SER A 129 4.90 -7.95 11.56
N SER A 130 5.11 -7.32 10.41
CA SER A 130 5.84 -6.06 10.31
C SER A 130 5.40 -5.22 9.10
N MET A 131 5.55 -3.92 9.25
CA MET A 131 5.43 -2.94 8.18
C MET A 131 6.65 -2.03 8.25
N GLU A 132 7.61 -2.28 7.36
CA GLU A 132 8.84 -1.51 7.28
C GLU A 132 8.70 -0.45 6.18
N ILE A 133 9.02 0.78 6.52
CA ILE A 133 8.91 1.92 5.61
C ILE A 133 10.12 2.83 5.76
N THR A 134 10.65 3.31 4.64
CA THR A 134 11.78 4.23 4.64
C THR A 134 11.31 5.66 4.94
N SER A 135 12.04 6.38 5.80
CA SER A 135 11.85 7.82 5.95
C SER A 135 12.21 8.54 4.62
N PRO A 136 11.47 9.56 4.18
CA PRO A 136 10.45 10.33 4.91
C PRO A 136 8.98 9.90 4.66
N MET A 137 8.73 8.65 4.48
CA MET A 137 7.38 8.14 4.32
C MET A 137 6.77 7.75 5.67
N THR A 138 5.46 7.81 5.77
CA THR A 138 4.68 7.28 6.89
C THR A 138 3.50 6.47 6.37
N ILE A 139 2.97 5.55 7.19
CA ILE A 139 1.88 4.66 6.79
C ILE A 139 0.86 4.52 7.91
N HIS A 140 -0.42 4.46 7.56
CA HIS A 140 -1.50 4.13 8.48
C HIS A 140 -2.58 3.35 7.74
N PHE A 141 -3.36 2.55 8.47
CA PHE A 141 -4.52 1.87 7.92
C PHE A 141 -5.73 2.79 7.92
N ASP A 142 -6.48 2.78 6.84
CA ASP A 142 -7.76 3.50 6.70
C ASP A 142 -8.82 2.51 6.20
N ALA A 143 -9.77 2.18 7.08
CA ALA A 143 -10.84 1.23 6.77
C ALA A 143 -11.83 1.76 5.72
N SER A 144 -11.88 3.07 5.51
CA SER A 144 -12.79 3.71 4.54
C SER A 144 -12.15 3.95 3.18
N GLN A 145 -10.81 3.77 3.07
CA GLN A 145 -10.09 4.06 1.84
C GLN A 145 -10.47 3.07 0.74
N ASP A 146 -10.89 3.61 -0.40
CA ASP A 146 -11.18 2.87 -1.62
C ASP A 146 -10.06 3.11 -2.65
N THR A 147 -9.67 2.05 -3.35
CA THR A 147 -8.70 2.12 -4.45
C THR A 147 -9.32 2.52 -5.78
N GLY A 148 -10.63 2.75 -5.84
CA GLY A 148 -11.39 2.91 -7.08
C GLY A 148 -11.77 1.59 -7.76
N GLU A 149 -11.38 0.45 -7.18
CA GLU A 149 -11.69 -0.90 -7.68
C GLU A 149 -12.63 -1.67 -6.74
N ASN A 150 -13.48 -0.95 -5.99
CA ASN A 150 -14.39 -1.50 -4.98
C ASN A 150 -13.71 -2.25 -3.83
N THR A 151 -12.46 -1.93 -3.53
CA THR A 151 -11.75 -2.46 -2.37
C THR A 151 -11.78 -1.44 -1.26
N VAL A 152 -12.41 -1.78 -0.13
CA VAL A 152 -12.48 -0.93 1.06
C VAL A 152 -11.49 -1.43 2.10
N GLY A 153 -10.79 -0.49 2.73
CA GLY A 153 -9.75 -0.78 3.73
C GLY A 153 -8.37 -0.98 3.10
N CYS A 154 -7.53 0.02 3.22
CA CYS A 154 -6.19 0.05 2.67
C CYS A 154 -5.21 0.71 3.62
N TYR A 155 -3.92 0.45 3.45
CA TYR A 155 -2.89 1.26 4.08
C TYR A 155 -2.57 2.47 3.20
N VAL A 156 -2.66 3.65 3.79
CA VAL A 156 -2.32 4.92 3.12
C VAL A 156 -0.88 5.29 3.46
N VAL A 157 -0.08 5.51 2.42
CA VAL A 157 1.31 5.92 2.55
C VAL A 157 1.41 7.41 2.24
N LYS A 158 1.90 8.19 3.19
CA LYS A 158 2.19 9.61 3.01
C LYS A 158 3.67 9.79 2.71
N VAL A 159 3.95 10.57 1.69
CA VAL A 159 5.30 11.01 1.34
C VAL A 159 5.48 12.47 1.70
N ASN A 160 6.69 12.87 2.03
CA ASN A 160 7.01 14.26 2.38
C ASN A 160 8.00 14.82 1.34
N GLY A 161 7.44 15.44 0.30
CA GLY A 161 8.20 16.01 -0.81
C GLY A 161 8.73 14.93 -1.80
N ALA A 162 9.73 15.31 -2.57
CA ALA A 162 10.39 14.38 -3.49
C ALA A 162 11.05 13.24 -2.69
N THR A 163 10.71 12.03 -3.04
CA THR A 163 11.03 10.85 -2.23
C THR A 163 11.42 9.68 -3.12
N GLU A 164 12.45 8.97 -2.68
CA GLU A 164 12.76 7.61 -3.09
C GLU A 164 12.79 6.74 -1.84
N GLY A 165 12.08 5.61 -1.85
CA GLY A 165 12.00 4.78 -0.66
C GLY A 165 11.37 3.42 -0.90
N THR A 166 11.41 2.59 0.15
CA THR A 166 10.93 1.22 0.14
C THR A 166 9.86 1.03 1.20
N LEU A 167 8.84 0.27 0.84
CA LEU A 167 7.85 -0.27 1.74
C LEU A 167 7.92 -1.79 1.70
N LYS A 168 7.94 -2.43 2.87
CA LYS A 168 7.89 -3.89 2.98
C LYS A 168 6.87 -4.30 4.02
N GLN A 169 5.94 -5.12 3.61
CA GLN A 169 4.94 -5.76 4.47
C GLN A 169 5.30 -7.23 4.64
N THR A 170 5.38 -7.69 5.88
CA THR A 170 5.61 -9.11 6.20
C THR A 170 4.36 -9.68 6.85
N ILE A 171 3.93 -10.83 6.37
CA ILE A 171 2.71 -11.52 6.80
C ILE A 171 3.08 -12.93 7.22
N GLY A 172 2.61 -13.37 8.38
CA GLY A 172 2.81 -14.74 8.83
C GLY A 172 2.82 -14.91 10.34
N GLY A 173 3.06 -16.12 10.76
CA GLY A 173 3.01 -16.54 12.15
C GLY A 173 1.76 -17.34 12.47
N THR A 174 1.14 -17.10 13.62
CA THR A 174 -0.08 -17.80 14.04
C THR A 174 -1.31 -17.15 13.40
N PRO A 175 -2.22 -17.92 12.77
CA PRO A 175 -3.42 -17.37 12.19
C PRO A 175 -4.33 -16.76 13.26
N LEU A 176 -5.22 -15.88 12.82
CA LEU A 176 -6.27 -15.34 13.66
C LEU A 176 -7.11 -16.50 14.23
N GLN A 177 -7.41 -16.45 15.52
CA GLN A 177 -8.24 -17.45 16.17
C GLN A 177 -9.56 -17.66 15.40
N ASN A 178 -9.94 -18.92 15.21
CA ASN A 178 -11.13 -19.34 14.49
C ASN A 178 -11.11 -19.15 12.96
N THR A 179 -10.03 -18.70 12.35
CA THR A 179 -9.89 -18.68 10.87
C THR A 179 -9.18 -19.92 10.32
N TYR A 180 -8.58 -20.74 11.16
CA TYR A 180 -7.98 -22.02 10.82
C TYR A 180 -8.31 -23.07 11.89
N SER A 181 -8.68 -24.28 11.44
CA SER A 181 -8.98 -25.42 12.31
C SER A 181 -8.30 -26.67 11.78
N VAL A 182 -7.33 -27.18 12.52
CA VAL A 182 -6.64 -28.44 12.18
C VAL A 182 -7.65 -29.56 12.01
N GLY A 183 -7.56 -30.26 10.88
CA GLY A 183 -8.45 -31.36 10.53
C GLY A 183 -9.84 -30.97 9.98
N GLN A 184 -10.13 -29.67 9.88
CA GLN A 184 -11.37 -29.16 9.29
C GLN A 184 -11.10 -28.33 8.03
N ASP A 185 -10.05 -27.51 8.04
CA ASP A 185 -9.69 -26.72 6.87
C ASP A 185 -9.10 -27.59 5.77
N MET A 186 -9.54 -27.33 4.56
CA MET A 186 -9.19 -28.15 3.42
C MET A 186 -7.75 -27.88 2.99
N ALA A 187 -7.04 -28.94 2.64
CA ALA A 187 -5.76 -28.82 1.96
C ALA A 187 -5.90 -28.07 0.63
N GLY A 188 -4.89 -27.34 0.24
CA GLY A 188 -4.88 -26.60 -1.02
C GLY A 188 -4.05 -25.32 -0.95
N SER A 189 -4.13 -24.54 -2.01
CA SER A 189 -3.47 -23.25 -2.08
C SER A 189 -4.37 -22.15 -1.58
N TYR A 190 -3.83 -21.27 -0.73
CA TYR A 190 -4.48 -20.06 -0.25
C TYR A 190 -3.73 -18.86 -0.81
N LYS A 191 -4.46 -17.85 -1.30
CA LYS A 191 -3.87 -16.74 -2.04
C LYS A 191 -4.47 -15.40 -1.62
N ALA A 192 -3.62 -14.41 -1.50
CA ALA A 192 -3.97 -13.00 -1.48
C ALA A 192 -3.06 -12.25 -2.45
N VAL A 193 -3.53 -11.14 -2.98
CA VAL A 193 -2.74 -10.27 -3.85
C VAL A 193 -2.55 -8.94 -3.12
N VAL A 194 -1.30 -8.53 -2.94
CA VAL A 194 -0.95 -7.22 -2.37
C VAL A 194 -0.41 -6.35 -3.50
N TYR A 195 -0.88 -5.12 -3.56
CA TYR A 195 -0.46 -4.15 -4.56
C TYR A 195 -0.21 -2.78 -3.92
N PHE A 196 0.70 -2.05 -4.50
CA PHE A 196 0.96 -0.66 -4.17
C PHE A 196 0.60 0.20 -5.37
N THR A 197 -0.19 1.24 -5.17
CA THR A 197 -0.64 2.10 -6.26
C THR A 197 -0.57 3.57 -5.88
N ALA A 198 -0.43 4.42 -6.89
CA ALA A 198 -0.54 5.86 -6.77
C ALA A 198 -1.76 6.31 -7.58
N ILE A 199 -2.62 7.10 -6.94
CA ILE A 199 -3.79 7.69 -7.57
C ILE A 199 -3.53 9.18 -7.69
N SER A 200 -3.60 9.73 -8.90
CA SER A 200 -3.54 11.18 -9.13
C SER A 200 -4.79 11.85 -8.56
N LYS A 201 -4.59 12.96 -7.86
CA LYS A 201 -5.68 13.82 -7.35
C LYS A 201 -6.22 14.74 -8.44
#